data_0816fd57124729c33f5eb2143c8588bf
#
_entry.id   0816fd57124729c33f5eb2143c8588bf
#
_cell.length_a   1.000
_cell.length_b   1.000
_cell.length_c   1.000
_cell.angle_alpha   90.00
_cell.angle_beta   90.00
_cell.angle_gamma   90.00
#
_symmetry.space_group_name_H-M   'P 1'
#
loop_
_entity.id
_entity.type
_entity.pdbx_description
1 polymer ?
#
loop_
_entity_poly.entity_id
_entity_poly.type
_entity_poly.pdbx_seq_one_letter_code
_entity_poly.pdbx_strand_id
1 'polypeptide(L)'
;MTKNFRVLASVALAASLAATSACSSTRDESSSSTGGSTSNLIGIAMPTRSLERWNNDGAHLDDLLKKAGYTTSLQYADNKVDQQITQLENMINQNPKVLVVASIDGTALGPVLEKAAKANVKVIAYDRLINGSPNVDYYATFDNYLVGKLQGQFIEEKLGLKDGKGPFNLEPFAGSSDDNNAKFFFNGAWDVLKPYVESGKLVIPSGKKIAGEEDWKTVSITGWKSETAQAEMDNRLNSFYTGGKKVNVVLSPNDSLALGIAQSLESKGYKPGPDYPILTGQDADLANTKNILADKQSMTVWKDTRTLGDQVAKMVDAIVKGGTVETNDTKTYNNGVKVVPAYLLPPVVVVKEDVKTKLVESGFYTADKLGL
;
A
#
# COMPACT_ATOMS: atom_id res chain seq x y z
N MET A 1 -21.08 -19.26 72.68
CA MET A 1 -22.28 -18.52 73.14
C MET A 1 -23.19 -18.38 71.96
N THR A 2 -24.16 -19.30 71.80
CA THR A 2 -25.60 -19.18 72.09
C THR A 2 -26.27 -18.06 71.25
N LYS A 3 -27.34 -18.24 70.48
CA LYS A 3 -28.49 -19.19 70.48
C LYS A 3 -29.27 -19.03 69.16
N ASN A 4 -29.65 -20.12 68.62
CA ASN A 4 -30.95 -20.48 68.05
C ASN A 4 -32.12 -19.49 68.13
N PHE A 5 -32.96 -19.40 67.07
CA PHE A 5 -34.38 -19.75 67.24
C PHE A 5 -35.04 -20.10 65.89
N ARG A 6 -35.75 -21.21 65.87
CA ARG A 6 -36.68 -21.78 64.90
C ARG A 6 -38.08 -21.20 65.16
N VAL A 7 -38.94 -21.26 64.14
CA VAL A 7 -40.42 -21.63 64.22
C VAL A 7 -40.94 -21.47 62.79
N LEU A 8 -41.35 -22.46 62.04
CA LEU A 8 -42.43 -23.43 61.92
C LEU A 8 -43.85 -22.86 61.66
N ALA A 9 -44.38 -23.39 60.51
CA ALA A 9 -45.73 -23.85 60.25
C ALA A 9 -46.78 -22.76 59.84
N SER A 10 -47.73 -22.95 58.94
CA SER A 10 -48.52 -24.10 58.53
C SER A 10 -49.34 -23.76 57.26
N VAL A 11 -49.44 -24.64 56.32
CA VAL A 11 -50.59 -25.30 55.67
C VAL A 11 -51.95 -24.54 55.68
N ALA A 12 -52.50 -24.34 54.46
CA ALA A 12 -53.92 -24.53 54.19
C ALA A 12 -54.18 -24.78 52.70
N LEU A 13 -54.78 -25.90 52.44
CA LEU A 13 -55.32 -26.54 51.25
C LEU A 13 -56.69 -25.96 50.91
N ALA A 14 -56.96 -25.57 49.65
CA ALA A 14 -58.33 -25.51 49.12
C ALA A 14 -58.37 -25.79 47.65
N ALA A 15 -58.95 -26.91 47.29
CA ALA A 15 -59.26 -27.31 45.93
C ALA A 15 -60.61 -26.69 45.49
N SER A 16 -60.69 -26.27 44.23
CA SER A 16 -62.04 -26.24 43.54
C SER A 16 -61.77 -26.42 42.02
N LEU A 17 -62.60 -27.33 41.50
CA LEU A 17 -62.73 -27.89 40.16
C LEU A 17 -63.35 -26.91 39.14
N ALA A 18 -62.97 -27.17 37.89
CA ALA A 18 -63.75 -27.17 36.66
C ALA A 18 -63.96 -25.85 35.88
N ALA A 19 -63.45 -25.81 34.69
CA ALA A 19 -64.28 -25.81 33.47
C ALA A 19 -63.34 -25.92 32.22
N THR A 20 -63.61 -26.94 31.44
CA THR A 20 -63.06 -27.19 30.10
C THR A 20 -63.62 -26.20 29.10
N SER A 21 -62.70 -25.51 28.35
CA SER A 21 -63.04 -25.00 27.02
C SER A 21 -61.86 -25.24 26.13
N ALA A 22 -62.00 -26.18 25.21
CA ALA A 22 -61.15 -26.46 24.12
C ALA A 22 -61.13 -25.27 23.13
N CYS A 23 -60.05 -24.60 23.00
CA CYS A 23 -59.74 -23.81 21.79
C CYS A 23 -58.52 -24.42 21.12
N SER A 24 -58.75 -25.06 19.98
CA SER A 24 -57.74 -25.48 19.04
C SER A 24 -57.07 -24.25 18.49
N SER A 25 -55.89 -23.92 18.97
CA SER A 25 -54.98 -23.02 18.26
C SER A 25 -54.17 -23.86 17.31
N THR A 26 -54.47 -23.79 16.04
CA THR A 26 -53.61 -24.13 14.93
C THR A 26 -52.25 -23.46 15.19
N ARG A 27 -51.26 -24.30 15.43
CA ARG A 27 -49.86 -23.89 15.43
C ARG A 27 -49.53 -23.62 13.98
N ASP A 28 -49.60 -22.36 13.60
CA ASP A 28 -48.88 -21.90 12.41
C ASP A 28 -47.41 -22.28 12.59
N GLU A 29 -46.98 -23.30 11.87
CA GLU A 29 -45.55 -23.50 11.59
C GLU A 29 -45.11 -22.31 10.79
N SER A 30 -44.73 -21.23 11.48
CA SER A 30 -43.79 -20.28 10.90
C SER A 30 -42.53 -21.07 10.60
N SER A 31 -42.44 -21.50 9.36
CA SER A 31 -41.18 -21.87 8.76
C SER A 31 -40.22 -20.70 9.00
N SER A 32 -39.44 -20.78 10.07
CA SER A 32 -38.24 -19.98 10.19
C SER A 32 -37.34 -20.41 9.03
N SER A 33 -37.52 -19.74 7.89
CA SER A 33 -36.48 -19.68 6.90
C SER A 33 -35.26 -19.14 7.64
N THR A 34 -34.35 -20.02 7.99
CA THR A 34 -32.95 -19.69 8.25
C THR A 34 -32.41 -19.11 6.94
N GLY A 35 -32.86 -17.91 6.59
CA GLY A 35 -32.17 -17.03 5.71
C GLY A 35 -30.84 -16.74 6.40
N GLY A 36 -29.83 -17.51 6.07
CA GLY A 36 -28.47 -17.20 6.47
C GLY A 36 -28.25 -15.74 6.06
N SER A 37 -28.15 -14.84 7.02
CA SER A 37 -27.72 -13.48 6.79
C SER A 37 -26.36 -13.58 6.10
N THR A 38 -26.35 -13.45 4.78
CA THR A 38 -25.12 -13.44 4.04
C THR A 38 -24.38 -12.19 4.50
N SER A 39 -23.32 -12.39 5.27
CA SER A 39 -22.46 -11.29 5.73
C SER A 39 -22.07 -10.43 4.53
N ASN A 40 -22.39 -9.13 4.60
CA ASN A 40 -21.92 -8.14 3.62
C ASN A 40 -20.59 -7.50 4.09
N LEU A 41 -19.88 -8.18 4.98
CA LEU A 41 -18.62 -7.67 5.54
C LEU A 41 -17.49 -7.79 4.54
N ILE A 42 -16.74 -6.72 4.40
CA ILE A 42 -15.47 -6.62 3.65
C ILE A 42 -14.37 -6.26 4.63
N GLY A 43 -13.32 -7.08 4.71
CA GLY A 43 -12.13 -6.78 5.49
C GLY A 43 -11.13 -5.96 4.66
N ILE A 44 -10.57 -4.91 5.25
CA ILE A 44 -9.56 -4.05 4.62
C ILE A 44 -8.36 -4.00 5.56
N ALA A 45 -7.23 -4.57 5.13
CA ALA A 45 -6.00 -4.61 5.92
C ALA A 45 -4.91 -3.77 5.24
N MET A 46 -4.57 -2.64 5.86
CA MET A 46 -3.54 -1.71 5.41
C MET A 46 -2.25 -1.85 6.23
N PRO A 47 -1.05 -1.60 5.65
CA PRO A 47 0.21 -1.88 6.33
C PRO A 47 0.49 -0.92 7.48
N THR A 48 0.26 0.38 7.31
CA THR A 48 0.62 1.38 8.33
C THR A 48 -0.11 2.69 8.14
N ARG A 49 -0.17 3.50 9.21
CA ARG A 49 -0.61 4.90 9.16
C ARG A 49 0.55 5.89 8.97
N SER A 50 1.80 5.44 9.10
CA SER A 50 2.97 6.32 9.04
C SER A 50 3.30 6.82 7.63
N LEU A 51 2.75 6.21 6.59
CA LEU A 51 2.83 6.68 5.20
C LEU A 51 1.49 7.28 4.79
N GLU A 52 1.51 8.52 4.27
CA GLU A 52 0.31 9.30 3.96
C GLU A 52 -0.65 8.56 3.04
N ARG A 53 -0.12 7.94 1.98
CA ARG A 53 -0.94 7.24 1.01
C ARG A 53 -1.86 6.19 1.63
N TRP A 54 -1.38 5.39 2.61
CA TRP A 54 -2.18 4.31 3.19
C TRP A 54 -3.39 4.80 3.98
N ASN A 55 -3.30 6.01 4.58
CA ASN A 55 -4.44 6.65 5.20
C ASN A 55 -5.49 7.03 4.15
N ASN A 56 -5.04 7.62 3.03
CA ASN A 56 -5.90 8.04 1.93
C ASN A 56 -6.52 6.82 1.23
N ASP A 57 -5.71 5.79 0.91
CA ASP A 57 -6.16 4.55 0.27
C ASP A 57 -7.24 3.85 1.11
N GLY A 58 -6.95 3.62 2.40
CA GLY A 58 -7.87 2.92 3.29
C GLY A 58 -9.17 3.68 3.50
N ALA A 59 -9.08 4.99 3.75
CA ALA A 59 -10.25 5.82 3.99
C ALA A 59 -11.15 5.94 2.74
N HIS A 60 -10.56 6.09 1.56
CA HIS A 60 -11.30 6.19 0.30
C HIS A 60 -12.04 4.88 -0.02
N LEU A 61 -11.33 3.74 0.05
CA LEU A 61 -11.93 2.44 -0.21
C LEU A 61 -13.04 2.10 0.80
N ASP A 62 -12.81 2.39 2.08
CA ASP A 62 -13.79 2.20 3.16
C ASP A 62 -15.07 3.00 2.91
N ASP A 63 -14.94 4.28 2.52
CA ASP A 63 -16.07 5.15 2.19
C ASP A 63 -16.85 4.65 0.96
N LEU A 64 -16.14 4.26 -0.11
CA LEU A 64 -16.77 3.70 -1.31
C LEU A 64 -17.58 2.45 -1.01
N LEU A 65 -17.01 1.51 -0.26
CA LEU A 65 -17.69 0.25 0.08
C LEU A 65 -18.90 0.47 1.00
N LYS A 66 -18.80 1.39 1.97
CA LYS A 66 -19.94 1.78 2.81
C LYS A 66 -21.06 2.42 2.00
N LYS A 67 -20.72 3.32 1.06
CA LYS A 67 -21.70 3.93 0.15
C LYS A 67 -22.37 2.89 -0.77
N ALA A 68 -21.64 1.83 -1.13
CA ALA A 68 -22.18 0.69 -1.88
C ALA A 68 -23.04 -0.27 -1.03
N GLY A 69 -23.21 -0.01 0.27
CA GLY A 69 -24.06 -0.81 1.19
C GLY A 69 -23.33 -1.97 1.87
N TYR A 70 -21.99 -2.00 1.82
CA TYR A 70 -21.20 -3.01 2.53
C TYR A 70 -20.89 -2.57 3.97
N THR A 71 -20.77 -3.54 4.86
CA THR A 71 -20.12 -3.34 6.17
C THR A 71 -18.63 -3.55 5.98
N THR A 72 -17.80 -2.70 6.57
CA THR A 72 -16.35 -2.76 6.42
C THR A 72 -15.63 -2.91 7.74
N SER A 73 -14.48 -3.59 7.73
CA SER A 73 -13.53 -3.66 8.83
C SER A 73 -12.18 -3.18 8.33
N LEU A 74 -11.88 -1.88 8.52
CA LEU A 74 -10.60 -1.27 8.13
C LEU A 74 -9.63 -1.28 9.30
N GLN A 75 -8.46 -1.91 9.11
CA GLN A 75 -7.40 -1.98 10.11
C GLN A 75 -6.02 -1.66 9.51
N TYR A 76 -5.13 -1.15 10.37
CA TYR A 76 -3.75 -0.80 10.06
C TYR A 76 -2.83 -1.53 11.03
N ALA A 77 -1.76 -2.10 10.52
CA ALA A 77 -0.88 -2.99 11.30
C ALA A 77 0.46 -2.34 11.74
N ASP A 78 0.63 -1.03 11.55
CA ASP A 78 1.79 -0.24 11.98
C ASP A 78 3.14 -0.86 11.57
N ASN A 79 3.20 -1.41 10.34
CA ASN A 79 4.34 -2.15 9.79
C ASN A 79 4.78 -3.36 10.65
N LYS A 80 3.84 -3.98 11.40
CA LYS A 80 4.08 -5.20 12.18
C LYS A 80 3.39 -6.38 11.51
N VAL A 81 4.16 -7.30 10.97
CA VAL A 81 3.64 -8.47 10.22
C VAL A 81 2.73 -9.33 11.09
N ASP A 82 3.14 -9.64 12.33
CA ASP A 82 2.34 -10.46 13.25
C ASP A 82 1.01 -9.79 13.61
N GLN A 83 1.01 -8.45 13.73
CA GLN A 83 -0.23 -7.69 13.94
C GLN A 83 -1.15 -7.79 12.72
N GLN A 84 -0.62 -7.70 11.51
CA GLN A 84 -1.42 -7.85 10.29
C GLN A 84 -2.01 -9.26 10.19
N ILE A 85 -1.24 -10.31 10.49
CA ILE A 85 -1.73 -11.69 10.52
C ILE A 85 -2.87 -11.84 11.53
N THR A 86 -2.70 -11.34 12.77
CA THR A 86 -3.73 -11.37 13.81
C THR A 86 -5.00 -10.62 13.39
N GLN A 87 -4.85 -9.46 12.76
CA GLN A 87 -5.98 -8.69 12.25
C GLN A 87 -6.74 -9.45 11.16
N LEU A 88 -6.04 -10.08 10.23
CA LEU A 88 -6.64 -10.90 9.18
C LEU A 88 -7.38 -12.12 9.76
N GLU A 89 -6.80 -12.81 10.75
CA GLU A 89 -7.48 -13.91 11.44
C GLU A 89 -8.78 -13.46 12.11
N ASN A 90 -8.74 -12.32 12.80
CA ASN A 90 -9.92 -11.73 13.43
C ASN A 90 -11.00 -11.34 12.41
N MET A 91 -10.59 -10.82 11.24
CA MET A 91 -11.53 -10.54 10.16
C MET A 91 -12.14 -11.82 9.60
N ILE A 92 -11.35 -12.88 9.36
CA ILE A 92 -11.84 -14.17 8.83
C ILE A 92 -12.86 -14.79 9.76
N ASN A 93 -12.67 -14.71 11.09
CA ASN A 93 -13.63 -15.21 12.08
C ASN A 93 -14.99 -14.49 12.04
N GLN A 94 -15.07 -13.32 11.42
CA GLN A 94 -16.32 -12.57 11.20
C GLN A 94 -17.00 -12.93 9.87
N ASN A 95 -16.50 -13.93 9.14
CA ASN A 95 -17.01 -14.41 7.86
C ASN A 95 -17.20 -13.29 6.81
N PRO A 96 -16.14 -12.54 6.45
CA PRO A 96 -16.23 -11.54 5.39
C PRO A 96 -16.41 -12.22 4.03
N LYS A 97 -16.97 -11.52 3.05
CA LYS A 97 -17.04 -11.99 1.66
C LYS A 97 -15.71 -11.86 0.97
N VAL A 98 -15.00 -10.75 1.23
CA VAL A 98 -13.72 -10.42 0.59
C VAL A 98 -12.79 -9.83 1.64
N LEU A 99 -11.53 -10.17 1.52
CA LEU A 99 -10.41 -9.48 2.16
C LEU A 99 -9.66 -8.68 1.10
N VAL A 100 -9.50 -7.38 1.33
CA VAL A 100 -8.61 -6.49 0.57
C VAL A 100 -7.37 -6.27 1.40
N VAL A 101 -6.21 -6.73 0.92
CA VAL A 101 -5.00 -6.82 1.72
C VAL A 101 -3.84 -6.13 1.03
N ALA A 102 -3.36 -5.03 1.61
CA ALA A 102 -2.07 -4.45 1.30
C ALA A 102 -1.02 -5.04 2.26
N SER A 103 -0.27 -6.03 1.81
CA SER A 103 0.65 -6.78 2.66
C SER A 103 1.85 -5.92 3.13
N ILE A 104 2.29 -6.13 4.38
CA ILE A 104 3.56 -5.59 4.88
C ILE A 104 4.70 -6.39 4.26
N ASP A 105 4.70 -7.71 4.50
CA ASP A 105 5.59 -8.69 3.90
C ASP A 105 4.78 -9.58 2.96
N GLY A 106 5.13 -9.55 1.67
CA GLY A 106 4.43 -10.31 0.64
C GLY A 106 4.54 -11.83 0.81
N THR A 107 5.47 -12.33 1.60
CA THR A 107 5.74 -13.78 1.78
C THR A 107 5.17 -14.36 3.07
N ALA A 108 4.77 -13.52 4.02
CA ALA A 108 4.40 -13.95 5.37
C ALA A 108 2.95 -14.43 5.52
N LEU A 109 2.07 -14.11 4.57
CA LEU A 109 0.62 -14.26 4.76
C LEU A 109 0.07 -15.65 4.34
N GLY A 110 0.88 -16.56 3.81
CA GLY A 110 0.44 -17.87 3.31
C GLY A 110 -0.52 -18.62 4.25
N PRO A 111 -0.16 -18.84 5.53
CA PRO A 111 -1.00 -19.61 6.47
C PRO A 111 -2.35 -18.95 6.76
N VAL A 112 -2.42 -17.62 6.90
CA VAL A 112 -3.69 -16.93 7.16
C VAL A 112 -4.58 -16.90 5.91
N LEU A 113 -4.00 -16.82 4.71
CA LEU A 113 -4.77 -16.90 3.46
C LEU A 113 -5.30 -18.33 3.21
N GLU A 114 -4.64 -19.37 3.71
CA GLU A 114 -5.20 -20.71 3.69
C GLU A 114 -6.46 -20.82 4.57
N LYS A 115 -6.47 -20.14 5.74
CA LYS A 115 -7.67 -20.04 6.58
C LYS A 115 -8.80 -19.29 5.86
N ALA A 116 -8.48 -18.19 5.16
CA ALA A 116 -9.44 -17.45 4.35
C ALA A 116 -10.08 -18.34 3.27
N ALA A 117 -9.26 -19.11 2.54
CA ALA A 117 -9.73 -20.03 1.51
C ALA A 117 -10.65 -21.13 2.07
N LYS A 118 -10.30 -21.74 3.22
CA LYS A 118 -11.16 -22.72 3.92
C LYS A 118 -12.50 -22.13 4.36
N ALA A 119 -12.54 -20.82 4.64
CA ALA A 119 -13.78 -20.09 4.96
C ALA A 119 -14.50 -19.54 3.72
N ASN A 120 -14.07 -19.88 2.50
CA ASN A 120 -14.58 -19.35 1.22
C ASN A 120 -14.51 -17.82 1.11
N VAL A 121 -13.54 -17.20 1.76
CA VAL A 121 -13.28 -15.76 1.68
C VAL A 121 -12.37 -15.48 0.50
N LYS A 122 -12.77 -14.57 -0.38
CA LYS A 122 -11.97 -14.14 -1.54
C LYS A 122 -10.92 -13.11 -1.12
N VAL A 123 -9.77 -13.13 -1.78
CA VAL A 123 -8.64 -12.27 -1.45
C VAL A 123 -8.23 -11.42 -2.65
N ILE A 124 -8.28 -10.10 -2.49
CA ILE A 124 -7.68 -9.14 -3.41
C ILE A 124 -6.40 -8.61 -2.77
N ALA A 125 -5.25 -8.84 -3.41
CA ALA A 125 -4.02 -8.15 -3.09
C ALA A 125 -4.16 -6.69 -3.56
N TYR A 126 -4.02 -5.72 -2.63
CA TYR A 126 -4.16 -4.30 -2.89
C TYR A 126 -2.78 -3.66 -2.98
N ASP A 127 -2.44 -3.04 -4.10
CA ASP A 127 -1.17 -2.37 -4.39
C ASP A 127 0.06 -3.30 -4.32
N ARG A 128 0.19 -4.15 -3.30
CA ARG A 128 1.31 -5.05 -3.05
C ARG A 128 0.95 -6.51 -3.33
N LEU A 129 1.71 -7.17 -4.20
CA LEU A 129 1.50 -8.58 -4.52
C LEU A 129 1.83 -9.46 -3.31
N ILE A 130 0.96 -10.41 -3.02
CA ILE A 130 1.21 -11.45 -2.01
C ILE A 130 1.80 -12.68 -2.69
N ASN A 131 3.01 -13.06 -2.29
CA ASN A 131 3.79 -14.14 -2.87
C ASN A 131 3.61 -15.46 -2.14
N GLY A 132 3.95 -16.57 -2.79
CA GLY A 132 4.02 -17.90 -2.18
C GLY A 132 2.68 -18.51 -1.79
N SER A 133 1.54 -17.93 -2.18
CA SER A 133 0.22 -18.44 -1.83
C SER A 133 -0.66 -18.65 -3.07
N PRO A 134 -1.32 -19.82 -3.20
CA PRO A 134 -2.34 -20.03 -4.24
C PRO A 134 -3.64 -19.28 -3.97
N ASN A 135 -3.83 -18.79 -2.74
CA ASN A 135 -5.10 -18.25 -2.22
C ASN A 135 -5.20 -16.72 -2.37
N VAL A 136 -4.55 -16.16 -3.37
CA VAL A 136 -4.74 -14.78 -3.83
C VAL A 136 -5.59 -14.85 -5.09
N ASP A 137 -6.82 -14.33 -5.05
CA ASP A 137 -7.73 -14.44 -6.20
C ASP A 137 -7.41 -13.41 -7.27
N TYR A 138 -7.17 -12.15 -6.87
CA TYR A 138 -6.90 -11.02 -7.75
C TYR A 138 -5.84 -10.09 -7.18
N TYR A 139 -5.25 -9.28 -8.06
CA TYR A 139 -4.33 -8.22 -7.70
C TYR A 139 -4.74 -6.91 -8.36
N ALA A 140 -4.76 -5.81 -7.63
CA ALA A 140 -5.02 -4.48 -8.14
C ALA A 140 -3.87 -3.55 -7.75
N THR A 141 -3.25 -2.92 -8.74
CA THR A 141 -2.08 -2.06 -8.54
C THR A 141 -1.89 -1.11 -9.73
N PHE A 142 -0.77 -0.39 -9.74
CA PHE A 142 -0.27 0.36 -10.90
C PHE A 142 0.77 -0.47 -11.67
N ASP A 143 1.11 -0.02 -12.88
CA ASP A 143 2.24 -0.61 -13.61
C ASP A 143 3.56 -0.22 -12.90
N ASN A 144 3.98 -1.10 -12.00
CA ASN A 144 5.12 -0.85 -11.12
C ASN A 144 6.47 -0.75 -11.87
N TYR A 145 6.63 -1.53 -12.95
CA TYR A 145 7.82 -1.42 -13.78
C TYR A 145 7.85 -0.08 -14.51
N LEU A 146 6.71 0.37 -15.05
CA LEU A 146 6.60 1.67 -15.71
C LEU A 146 6.87 2.83 -14.73
N VAL A 147 6.47 2.72 -13.46
CA VAL A 147 6.83 3.73 -12.44
C VAL A 147 8.33 3.96 -12.41
N GLY A 148 9.12 2.90 -12.24
CA GLY A 148 10.57 3.00 -12.24
C GLY A 148 11.14 3.48 -13.57
N LYS A 149 10.65 2.95 -14.68
CA LYS A 149 11.07 3.36 -16.02
C LYS A 149 10.87 4.85 -16.23
N LEU A 150 9.77 5.43 -15.80
CA LEU A 150 9.51 6.87 -15.88
C LEU A 150 10.52 7.69 -15.05
N GLN A 151 10.91 7.20 -13.88
CA GLN A 151 11.98 7.84 -13.08
C GLN A 151 13.33 7.79 -13.80
N GLY A 152 13.70 6.64 -14.35
CA GLY A 152 14.93 6.47 -15.13
C GLY A 152 14.95 7.35 -16.36
N GLN A 153 13.87 7.41 -17.13
CA GLN A 153 13.72 8.25 -18.30
C GLN A 153 13.82 9.76 -17.97
N PHE A 154 13.20 10.16 -16.85
CA PHE A 154 13.30 11.53 -16.37
C PHE A 154 14.76 11.92 -16.07
N ILE A 155 15.51 11.05 -15.39
CA ILE A 155 16.95 11.27 -15.12
C ILE A 155 17.73 11.33 -16.43
N GLU A 156 17.49 10.39 -17.35
CA GLU A 156 18.15 10.31 -18.65
C GLU A 156 17.97 11.61 -19.45
N GLU A 157 16.75 12.13 -19.50
CA GLU A 157 16.41 13.36 -20.21
C GLU A 157 17.04 14.59 -19.54
N LYS A 158 16.83 14.75 -18.22
CA LYS A 158 17.28 15.96 -17.50
C LYS A 158 18.81 16.08 -17.48
N LEU A 159 19.55 14.99 -17.47
CA LEU A 159 21.01 14.99 -17.56
C LEU A 159 21.52 15.05 -19.01
N GLY A 160 20.67 14.86 -20.01
CA GLY A 160 21.09 14.79 -21.42
C GLY A 160 22.01 13.61 -21.69
N LEU A 161 21.77 12.46 -21.06
CA LEU A 161 22.62 11.28 -21.19
C LEU A 161 22.62 10.72 -22.62
N LYS A 162 21.51 10.82 -23.33
CA LYS A 162 21.42 10.46 -24.77
C LYS A 162 22.30 11.33 -25.64
N ASP A 163 22.53 12.60 -25.27
CA ASP A 163 23.37 13.53 -25.97
C ASP A 163 24.87 13.35 -25.62
N GLY A 164 25.19 12.32 -24.84
CA GLY A 164 26.54 11.99 -24.46
C GLY A 164 27.10 12.75 -23.27
N LYS A 165 26.28 13.56 -22.57
CA LYS A 165 26.71 14.30 -21.38
C LYS A 165 27.10 13.38 -20.23
N GLY A 166 27.99 13.85 -19.37
CA GLY A 166 28.52 13.13 -18.21
C GLY A 166 30.04 13.32 -18.07
N PRO A 167 30.71 12.75 -17.06
CA PRO A 167 30.08 11.90 -16.03
C PRO A 167 29.28 12.68 -14.98
N PHE A 168 28.27 12.06 -14.45
CA PHE A 168 27.46 12.58 -13.33
C PHE A 168 27.46 11.60 -12.15
N ASN A 169 27.44 12.12 -10.91
CA ASN A 169 27.40 11.34 -9.70
C ASN A 169 25.94 10.95 -9.35
N LEU A 170 25.65 9.66 -9.40
CA LEU A 170 24.36 9.05 -9.09
C LEU A 170 24.42 8.33 -7.74
N GLU A 171 23.44 8.54 -6.88
CA GLU A 171 23.19 7.70 -5.70
C GLU A 171 21.85 6.97 -5.86
N PRO A 172 21.86 5.65 -6.03
CA PRO A 172 20.66 4.85 -6.13
C PRO A 172 20.15 4.44 -4.74
N PHE A 173 18.81 4.52 -4.56
CA PHE A 173 18.08 3.97 -3.45
C PHE A 173 16.96 3.06 -3.98
N ALA A 174 16.61 2.04 -3.22
CA ALA A 174 15.49 1.16 -3.50
C ALA A 174 14.52 1.10 -2.31
N GLY A 175 13.30 0.66 -2.58
CA GLY A 175 12.26 0.44 -1.55
C GLY A 175 12.58 -0.73 -0.62
N SER A 176 11.63 -1.05 0.26
CA SER A 176 11.80 -2.14 1.22
C SER A 176 11.84 -3.50 0.53
N SER A 177 12.77 -4.36 0.93
CA SER A 177 13.01 -5.67 0.28
C SER A 177 11.93 -6.72 0.57
N ASP A 178 11.05 -6.46 1.53
CA ASP A 178 9.87 -7.26 1.85
C ASP A 178 8.64 -6.90 0.97
N ASP A 179 8.74 -5.82 0.17
CA ASP A 179 7.74 -5.39 -0.78
C ASP A 179 8.12 -5.78 -2.21
N ASN A 180 7.31 -6.64 -2.83
CA ASN A 180 7.55 -7.08 -4.21
C ASN A 180 7.64 -5.93 -5.22
N ASN A 181 6.93 -4.82 -4.99
CA ASN A 181 6.93 -3.68 -5.89
C ASN A 181 8.29 -2.99 -5.98
N ALA A 182 9.07 -3.00 -4.87
CA ALA A 182 10.38 -2.37 -4.82
C ALA A 182 11.33 -2.89 -5.91
N LYS A 183 11.27 -4.20 -6.20
CA LYS A 183 12.03 -4.83 -7.29
C LYS A 183 11.63 -4.25 -8.65
N PHE A 184 10.33 -4.15 -8.91
CA PHE A 184 9.83 -3.63 -10.20
C PHE A 184 10.16 -2.16 -10.40
N PHE A 185 9.99 -1.33 -9.36
CA PHE A 185 10.38 0.08 -9.42
C PHE A 185 11.87 0.23 -9.73
N PHE A 186 12.70 -0.49 -8.98
CA PHE A 186 14.13 -0.40 -9.17
C PHE A 186 14.56 -0.88 -10.55
N ASN A 187 14.09 -2.05 -10.98
CA ASN A 187 14.47 -2.62 -12.28
C ASN A 187 13.99 -1.74 -13.43
N GLY A 188 12.79 -1.18 -13.37
CA GLY A 188 12.31 -0.26 -14.40
C GLY A 188 13.21 0.95 -14.58
N ALA A 189 13.68 1.56 -13.49
CA ALA A 189 14.63 2.66 -13.54
C ALA A 189 16.04 2.20 -13.97
N TRP A 190 16.47 1.07 -13.44
CA TRP A 190 17.80 0.55 -13.68
C TRP A 190 18.04 0.12 -15.13
N ASP A 191 17.04 -0.45 -15.78
CA ASP A 191 17.11 -0.83 -17.19
C ASP A 191 17.37 0.39 -18.09
N VAL A 192 16.92 1.58 -17.70
CA VAL A 192 17.22 2.82 -18.39
C VAL A 192 18.63 3.33 -18.05
N LEU A 193 19.02 3.26 -16.76
CA LEU A 193 20.24 3.91 -16.27
C LEU A 193 21.50 3.04 -16.37
N LYS A 194 21.37 1.73 -16.34
CA LYS A 194 22.48 0.76 -16.36
C LYS A 194 23.47 0.98 -17.52
N PRO A 195 23.03 1.19 -18.78
CA PRO A 195 23.98 1.44 -19.89
C PRO A 195 24.86 2.67 -19.66
N TYR A 196 24.34 3.67 -18.95
CA TYR A 196 25.10 4.89 -18.62
C TYR A 196 26.08 4.68 -17.47
N VAL A 197 25.77 3.79 -16.53
CA VAL A 197 26.70 3.35 -15.50
C VAL A 197 27.83 2.54 -16.11
N GLU A 198 27.52 1.59 -16.97
CA GLU A 198 28.50 0.74 -17.67
C GLU A 198 29.45 1.54 -18.59
N SER A 199 28.91 2.59 -19.23
CA SER A 199 29.74 3.48 -20.07
C SER A 199 30.47 4.59 -19.30
N GLY A 200 30.32 4.67 -17.96
CA GLY A 200 30.96 5.69 -17.11
C GLY A 200 30.34 7.08 -17.20
N LYS A 201 29.19 7.26 -17.90
CA LYS A 201 28.46 8.54 -17.92
C LYS A 201 27.73 8.80 -16.61
N LEU A 202 27.34 7.75 -15.90
CA LEU A 202 26.90 7.78 -14.51
C LEU A 202 27.90 7.05 -13.64
N VAL A 203 28.31 7.68 -12.54
CA VAL A 203 29.25 7.13 -11.57
C VAL A 203 28.53 7.02 -10.22
N ILE A 204 28.77 5.94 -9.48
CA ILE A 204 28.21 5.73 -8.14
C ILE A 204 29.32 5.87 -7.11
N PRO A 205 29.56 7.09 -6.54
CA PRO A 205 30.69 7.34 -5.64
C PRO A 205 30.64 6.52 -4.36
N SER A 206 29.45 6.14 -3.87
CA SER A 206 29.28 5.25 -2.71
C SER A 206 29.76 3.82 -2.97
N GLY A 207 30.15 3.49 -4.20
CA GLY A 207 30.65 2.17 -4.55
C GLY A 207 29.61 1.05 -4.53
N LYS A 208 28.32 1.38 -4.43
CA LYS A 208 27.22 0.41 -4.50
C LYS A 208 27.23 -0.27 -5.88
N LYS A 209 27.50 -1.56 -5.88
CA LYS A 209 27.54 -2.35 -7.12
C LYS A 209 26.17 -3.00 -7.35
N ILE A 210 25.60 -2.75 -8.53
CA ILE A 210 24.32 -3.29 -8.97
C ILE A 210 24.58 -3.92 -10.34
N ALA A 211 24.99 -5.18 -10.32
CA ALA A 211 25.32 -5.97 -11.51
C ALA A 211 24.27 -7.05 -11.78
N GLY A 212 23.83 -7.74 -10.72
CA GLY A 212 22.86 -8.82 -10.75
C GLY A 212 21.43 -8.36 -10.47
N GLU A 213 20.48 -9.22 -10.81
CA GLU A 213 19.03 -8.96 -10.68
C GLU A 213 18.58 -8.68 -9.23
N GLU A 214 19.28 -9.24 -8.23
CA GLU A 214 18.94 -9.09 -6.82
C GLU A 214 19.79 -8.03 -6.10
N ASP A 215 20.74 -7.42 -6.78
CA ASP A 215 21.68 -6.45 -6.16
C ASP A 215 20.99 -5.13 -5.75
N TRP A 216 19.80 -4.87 -6.26
CA TRP A 216 18.97 -3.74 -5.80
C TRP A 216 18.73 -3.77 -4.29
N LYS A 217 18.76 -4.95 -3.66
CA LYS A 217 18.63 -5.11 -2.21
C LYS A 217 19.75 -4.43 -1.43
N THR A 218 20.94 -4.24 -2.05
CA THR A 218 22.09 -3.57 -1.40
C THR A 218 21.87 -2.06 -1.19
N VAL A 219 20.88 -1.48 -1.85
CA VAL A 219 20.47 -0.07 -1.75
C VAL A 219 19.02 0.07 -1.22
N SER A 220 18.45 -1.01 -0.72
CA SER A 220 17.10 -1.09 -0.17
C SER A 220 16.99 -0.37 1.19
N ILE A 221 15.87 0.30 1.43
CA ILE A 221 15.55 0.97 2.69
C ILE A 221 14.36 0.25 3.34
N THR A 222 14.64 -0.48 4.40
CA THR A 222 13.66 -1.30 5.13
C THR A 222 12.49 -0.46 5.64
N GLY A 223 11.27 -0.95 5.41
CA GLY A 223 10.02 -0.37 5.89
C GLY A 223 9.66 0.96 5.23
N TRP A 224 10.33 1.36 4.14
CA TRP A 224 10.12 2.62 3.43
C TRP A 224 10.27 3.86 4.33
N LYS A 225 11.20 3.82 5.29
CA LYS A 225 11.35 4.83 6.34
C LYS A 225 12.20 6.01 5.89
N SER A 226 11.64 7.21 6.00
CA SER A 226 12.28 8.48 5.68
C SER A 226 13.57 8.68 6.49
N GLU A 227 13.52 8.43 7.80
CA GLU A 227 14.66 8.58 8.70
C GLU A 227 15.82 7.62 8.38
N THR A 228 15.51 6.42 7.89
CA THR A 228 16.54 5.46 7.45
C THR A 228 17.19 5.92 6.15
N ALA A 229 16.41 6.44 5.21
CA ALA A 229 16.92 7.01 3.97
C ALA A 229 17.80 8.25 4.22
N GLN A 230 17.39 9.10 5.17
CA GLN A 230 18.19 10.25 5.61
C GLN A 230 19.54 9.80 6.17
N ALA A 231 19.54 8.86 7.12
CA ALA A 231 20.77 8.37 7.73
C ALA A 231 21.71 7.72 6.71
N GLU A 232 21.19 6.94 5.76
CA GLU A 232 22.00 6.35 4.68
C GLU A 232 22.56 7.43 3.76
N MET A 233 21.78 8.47 3.42
CA MET A 233 22.27 9.57 2.59
C MET A 233 23.32 10.40 3.33
N ASP A 234 23.14 10.67 4.63
CA ASP A 234 24.14 11.33 5.48
C ASP A 234 25.47 10.57 5.48
N ASN A 235 25.42 9.24 5.60
CA ASN A 235 26.60 8.38 5.54
C ASN A 235 27.30 8.48 4.19
N ARG A 236 26.56 8.45 3.08
CA ARG A 236 27.11 8.58 1.73
C ARG A 236 27.76 9.95 1.53
N LEU A 237 27.07 11.03 1.92
CA LEU A 237 27.59 12.39 1.79
C LEU A 237 28.85 12.61 2.62
N ASN A 238 28.91 12.09 3.84
CA ASN A 238 30.08 12.21 4.71
C ASN A 238 31.29 11.41 4.20
N SER A 239 31.06 10.24 3.63
CA SER A 239 32.14 9.31 3.26
C SER A 239 32.66 9.51 1.84
N PHE A 240 31.82 9.92 0.88
CA PHE A 240 32.16 9.88 -0.54
C PHE A 240 32.06 11.23 -1.25
N TYR A 241 31.49 12.26 -0.60
CA TYR A 241 31.27 13.57 -1.18
C TYR A 241 32.11 14.64 -0.46
N THR A 242 33.40 14.35 -0.29
CA THR A 242 34.40 15.25 0.29
C THR A 242 35.16 16.00 -0.80
N GLY A 243 35.91 17.06 -0.43
CA GLY A 243 36.78 17.78 -1.37
C GLY A 243 36.04 18.50 -2.51
N GLY A 244 34.81 18.93 -2.28
CA GLY A 244 34.02 19.66 -3.29
C GLY A 244 33.23 18.78 -4.26
N LYS A 245 33.35 17.45 -4.17
CA LYS A 245 32.52 16.54 -4.97
C LYS A 245 31.04 16.73 -4.64
N LYS A 246 30.16 16.76 -5.64
CA LYS A 246 28.74 16.95 -5.47
C LYS A 246 27.92 15.78 -6.00
N VAL A 247 26.78 15.51 -5.38
CA VAL A 247 25.73 14.66 -5.94
C VAL A 247 25.08 15.41 -7.11
N ASN A 248 24.88 14.75 -8.23
CA ASN A 248 24.14 15.30 -9.36
C ASN A 248 22.72 14.76 -9.43
N VAL A 249 22.54 13.48 -9.03
CA VAL A 249 21.23 12.83 -9.10
C VAL A 249 21.09 11.78 -8.00
N VAL A 250 19.90 11.69 -7.43
CA VAL A 250 19.48 10.62 -6.54
C VAL A 250 18.26 9.93 -7.14
N LEU A 251 18.39 8.64 -7.42
CA LEU A 251 17.25 7.78 -7.72
C LEU A 251 16.62 7.40 -6.40
N SER A 252 15.53 8.09 -6.03
CA SER A 252 14.70 7.73 -4.89
C SER A 252 13.42 7.06 -5.39
N PRO A 253 13.07 5.86 -4.88
CA PRO A 253 11.94 5.10 -5.40
C PRO A 253 10.59 5.71 -5.03
N ASN A 254 10.49 6.43 -3.90
CA ASN A 254 9.25 7.08 -3.47
C ASN A 254 9.48 8.39 -2.70
N ASP A 255 8.39 9.08 -2.41
CA ASP A 255 8.40 10.38 -1.76
C ASP A 255 8.80 10.32 -0.29
N SER A 256 8.41 9.29 0.45
CA SER A 256 8.84 9.13 1.84
C SER A 256 10.38 9.07 1.97
N LEU A 257 11.05 8.30 1.09
CA LEU A 257 12.51 8.26 1.06
C LEU A 257 13.10 9.58 0.55
N ALA A 258 12.51 10.16 -0.50
CA ALA A 258 12.95 11.43 -1.06
C ALA A 258 12.92 12.56 -0.02
N LEU A 259 11.91 12.55 0.89
CA LEU A 259 11.83 13.54 1.97
C LEU A 259 13.05 13.48 2.90
N GLY A 260 13.43 12.28 3.36
CA GLY A 260 14.62 12.10 4.20
C GLY A 260 15.91 12.44 3.46
N ILE A 261 16.02 12.05 2.19
CA ILE A 261 17.16 12.36 1.34
C ILE A 261 17.30 13.89 1.14
N ALA A 262 16.20 14.60 0.88
CA ALA A 262 16.20 16.04 0.74
C ALA A 262 16.70 16.74 2.01
N GLN A 263 16.25 16.29 3.20
CA GLN A 263 16.73 16.80 4.49
C GLN A 263 18.25 16.62 4.66
N SER A 264 18.78 15.46 4.26
CA SER A 264 20.21 15.18 4.28
C SER A 264 20.99 16.12 3.33
N LEU A 265 20.50 16.30 2.09
CA LEU A 265 21.10 17.20 1.12
C LEU A 265 21.13 18.65 1.65
N GLU A 266 20.01 19.15 2.17
CA GLU A 266 19.93 20.51 2.74
C GLU A 266 20.89 20.68 3.92
N SER A 267 21.00 19.70 4.82
CA SER A 267 21.91 19.72 5.97
C SER A 267 23.39 19.83 5.54
N LYS A 268 23.72 19.37 4.34
CA LYS A 268 25.06 19.44 3.73
C LYS A 268 25.25 20.66 2.85
N GLY A 269 24.29 21.60 2.87
CA GLY A 269 24.42 22.91 2.22
C GLY A 269 23.99 22.92 0.76
N TYR A 270 23.36 21.86 0.25
CA TYR A 270 22.70 21.93 -1.05
C TYR A 270 21.52 22.92 -0.95
N LYS A 271 21.44 23.84 -1.88
CA LYS A 271 20.42 24.89 -1.89
C LYS A 271 19.35 24.57 -2.93
N PRO A 272 18.05 24.73 -2.61
CA PRO A 272 16.99 24.63 -3.62
C PRO A 272 17.25 25.52 -4.84
N GLY A 273 16.89 25.03 -6.01
CA GLY A 273 17.06 25.76 -7.27
C GLY A 273 17.73 24.94 -8.37
N PRO A 274 18.22 25.58 -9.44
CA PRO A 274 18.72 24.90 -10.63
C PRO A 274 19.92 23.95 -10.41
N ASP A 275 20.71 24.20 -9.37
CA ASP A 275 21.88 23.40 -9.01
C ASP A 275 21.57 22.32 -7.96
N TYR A 276 20.32 22.19 -7.54
CA TYR A 276 19.90 21.12 -6.63
C TYR A 276 19.98 19.77 -7.36
N PRO A 277 20.44 18.70 -6.70
CA PRO A 277 20.48 17.38 -7.33
C PRO A 277 19.12 16.96 -7.87
N ILE A 278 19.09 16.32 -9.03
CA ILE A 278 17.87 15.67 -9.48
C ILE A 278 17.46 14.64 -8.42
N LEU A 279 16.27 14.78 -7.87
CA LEU A 279 15.71 13.87 -6.87
C LEU A 279 14.37 13.36 -7.38
N THR A 280 14.28 12.04 -7.59
CA THR A 280 13.03 11.39 -8.00
C THR A 280 12.17 11.01 -6.80
N GLY A 281 10.92 10.70 -7.05
CA GLY A 281 9.96 10.19 -6.07
C GLY A 281 8.76 9.52 -6.74
N GLN A 282 7.84 9.01 -5.94
CA GLN A 282 6.52 8.55 -6.37
C GLN A 282 5.53 8.71 -5.21
N ASP A 283 4.25 8.70 -5.50
CA ASP A 283 3.05 8.79 -4.65
C ASP A 283 2.44 10.20 -4.58
N ALA A 284 3.17 11.25 -4.93
CA ALA A 284 2.74 12.65 -4.86
C ALA A 284 2.28 13.05 -3.44
N ASP A 285 3.06 12.66 -2.41
CA ASP A 285 2.79 13.03 -1.02
C ASP A 285 2.79 14.57 -0.86
N LEU A 286 1.96 15.08 0.05
CA LEU A 286 1.76 16.54 0.23
C LEU A 286 3.07 17.30 0.49
N ALA A 287 3.92 16.75 1.38
CA ALA A 287 5.21 17.37 1.72
C ALA A 287 6.14 17.41 0.50
N ASN A 288 6.15 16.33 -0.28
CA ASN A 288 7.00 16.19 -1.47
C ASN A 288 6.48 17.03 -2.65
N THR A 289 5.17 17.13 -2.82
CA THR A 289 4.58 18.06 -3.80
C THR A 289 4.99 19.52 -3.48
N LYS A 290 5.01 19.89 -2.18
CA LYS A 290 5.57 21.20 -1.76
C LYS A 290 7.06 21.31 -2.02
N ASN A 291 7.84 20.25 -1.84
CA ASN A 291 9.26 20.21 -2.19
C ASN A 291 9.49 20.38 -3.70
N ILE A 292 8.63 19.80 -4.54
CA ILE A 292 8.69 20.00 -5.99
C ILE A 292 8.43 21.47 -6.34
N LEU A 293 7.42 22.10 -5.73
CA LEU A 293 7.14 23.51 -5.91
C LEU A 293 8.29 24.42 -5.45
N ALA A 294 9.02 24.00 -4.42
CA ALA A 294 10.16 24.70 -3.84
C ALA A 294 11.52 24.35 -4.46
N ASP A 295 11.57 23.60 -5.55
CA ASP A 295 12.78 23.13 -6.24
C ASP A 295 13.75 22.29 -5.34
N LYS A 296 13.17 21.51 -4.40
CA LYS A 296 13.86 20.58 -3.51
C LYS A 296 13.68 19.11 -3.90
N GLN A 297 12.86 18.86 -4.87
CA GLN A 297 12.61 17.57 -5.52
C GLN A 297 12.22 17.83 -6.96
N SER A 298 12.69 17.00 -7.88
CA SER A 298 12.55 17.29 -9.32
C SER A 298 11.24 16.78 -9.91
N MET A 299 10.74 15.67 -9.40
CA MET A 299 9.52 15.03 -9.87
C MET A 299 8.98 14.02 -8.87
N THR A 300 7.73 13.65 -9.05
CA THR A 300 7.14 12.46 -8.46
C THR A 300 6.37 11.67 -9.52
N VAL A 301 6.28 10.36 -9.39
CA VAL A 301 5.37 9.55 -10.19
C VAL A 301 4.07 9.40 -9.41
N TRP A 302 3.05 10.11 -9.86
CA TRP A 302 1.74 10.08 -9.22
C TRP A 302 0.99 8.81 -9.58
N LYS A 303 0.55 8.13 -8.56
CA LYS A 303 -0.38 7.01 -8.57
C LYS A 303 -1.67 7.50 -7.91
N ASP A 304 -2.69 7.82 -8.70
CA ASP A 304 -3.96 8.28 -8.13
C ASP A 304 -4.65 7.16 -7.37
N THR A 305 -4.45 7.11 -6.06
CA THR A 305 -4.96 6.06 -5.18
C THR A 305 -6.48 6.02 -5.12
N ARG A 306 -7.15 7.12 -5.52
CA ARG A 306 -8.61 7.16 -5.66
C ARG A 306 -9.06 6.22 -6.76
N THR A 307 -8.39 6.24 -7.92
CA THR A 307 -8.72 5.32 -9.04
C THR A 307 -8.44 3.86 -8.69
N LEU A 308 -7.44 3.58 -7.87
CA LEU A 308 -7.18 2.24 -7.36
C LEU A 308 -8.29 1.78 -6.40
N GLY A 309 -8.70 2.65 -5.47
CA GLY A 309 -9.84 2.38 -4.58
C GLY A 309 -11.13 2.14 -5.37
N ASP A 310 -11.43 2.98 -6.37
CA ASP A 310 -12.59 2.84 -7.26
C ASP A 310 -12.58 1.48 -7.98
N GLN A 311 -11.44 1.08 -8.52
CA GLN A 311 -11.31 -0.20 -9.21
C GLN A 311 -11.48 -1.39 -8.26
N VAL A 312 -10.87 -1.34 -7.08
CA VAL A 312 -11.01 -2.41 -6.08
C VAL A 312 -12.45 -2.50 -5.56
N ALA A 313 -13.14 -1.38 -5.37
CA ALA A 313 -14.55 -1.40 -5.00
C ALA A 313 -15.42 -2.10 -6.08
N LYS A 314 -15.15 -1.87 -7.38
CA LYS A 314 -15.81 -2.60 -8.48
C LYS A 314 -15.48 -4.10 -8.44
N MET A 315 -14.22 -4.46 -8.17
CA MET A 315 -13.83 -5.88 -8.05
C MET A 315 -14.52 -6.57 -6.88
N VAL A 316 -14.63 -5.90 -5.72
CA VAL A 316 -15.38 -6.39 -4.55
C VAL A 316 -16.86 -6.60 -4.91
N ASP A 317 -17.48 -5.62 -5.55
CA ASP A 317 -18.89 -5.69 -5.95
C ASP A 317 -19.13 -6.85 -6.92
N ALA A 318 -18.25 -7.04 -7.91
CA ALA A 318 -18.32 -8.17 -8.85
C ALA A 318 -18.19 -9.52 -8.11
N ILE A 319 -17.25 -9.66 -7.19
CA ILE A 319 -17.09 -10.89 -6.40
C ILE A 319 -18.33 -11.19 -5.58
N VAL A 320 -18.84 -10.21 -4.85
CA VAL A 320 -19.99 -10.41 -3.95
C VAL A 320 -21.27 -10.76 -4.73
N LYS A 321 -21.44 -10.17 -5.91
CA LYS A 321 -22.59 -10.45 -6.80
C LYS A 321 -22.41 -11.70 -7.68
N GLY A 322 -21.27 -12.38 -7.62
CA GLY A 322 -20.96 -13.53 -8.46
C GLY A 322 -20.76 -13.19 -9.94
N GLY A 323 -20.38 -11.95 -10.24
CA GLY A 323 -20.07 -11.46 -11.57
C GLY A 323 -18.62 -11.70 -11.98
N THR A 324 -18.27 -11.26 -13.19
CA THR A 324 -16.89 -11.32 -13.71
C THR A 324 -16.08 -10.15 -13.15
N VAL A 325 -14.93 -10.45 -12.56
CA VAL A 325 -13.98 -9.44 -12.09
C VAL A 325 -13.14 -8.96 -13.29
N GLU A 326 -13.14 -7.65 -13.49
CA GLU A 326 -12.35 -7.03 -14.54
C GLU A 326 -10.85 -7.10 -14.23
N THR A 327 -10.06 -7.57 -15.20
CA THR A 327 -8.59 -7.61 -15.14
C THR A 327 -8.03 -7.26 -16.52
N ASN A 328 -6.85 -6.62 -16.57
CA ASN A 328 -6.17 -6.25 -17.81
C ASN A 328 -4.77 -6.85 -17.95
N ASP A 329 -4.32 -7.60 -16.95
CA ASP A 329 -3.08 -8.37 -16.98
C ASP A 329 -3.28 -9.76 -16.36
N THR A 330 -2.92 -10.80 -17.14
CA THR A 330 -2.99 -12.20 -16.73
C THR A 330 -1.67 -12.94 -17.00
N LYS A 331 -0.55 -12.20 -17.13
CA LYS A 331 0.74 -12.75 -17.54
C LYS A 331 1.92 -12.31 -16.65
N THR A 332 1.90 -11.06 -16.18
CA THR A 332 3.09 -10.40 -15.60
C THR A 332 3.34 -10.79 -14.15
N TYR A 333 2.28 -10.86 -13.34
CA TYR A 333 2.42 -10.98 -11.90
C TYR A 333 2.34 -12.43 -11.42
N ASN A 334 3.46 -13.15 -11.59
CA ASN A 334 3.64 -14.49 -11.00
C ASN A 334 4.08 -14.34 -9.54
N ASN A 335 3.28 -14.87 -8.61
CA ASN A 335 3.55 -14.79 -7.18
C ASN A 335 4.39 -15.97 -6.64
N GLY A 336 5.05 -16.70 -7.52
CA GLY A 336 5.85 -17.90 -7.17
C GLY A 336 5.07 -19.21 -7.16
N VAL A 337 3.74 -19.15 -7.20
CA VAL A 337 2.85 -20.33 -7.24
C VAL A 337 1.94 -20.29 -8.48
N LYS A 338 1.45 -19.12 -8.82
CA LYS A 338 0.59 -18.91 -10.00
C LYS A 338 0.75 -17.49 -10.53
N VAL A 339 0.32 -17.25 -11.75
CA VAL A 339 0.04 -15.90 -12.23
C VAL A 339 -1.29 -15.44 -11.61
N VAL A 340 -1.25 -14.31 -10.91
CA VAL A 340 -2.43 -13.71 -10.30
C VAL A 340 -3.06 -12.76 -11.30
N PRO A 341 -4.33 -12.95 -11.70
CA PRO A 341 -5.02 -12.00 -12.56
C PRO A 341 -5.01 -10.60 -11.94
N ALA A 342 -4.54 -9.60 -12.68
CA ALA A 342 -4.31 -8.27 -12.16
C ALA A 342 -5.06 -7.18 -12.94
N TYR A 343 -5.36 -6.08 -12.26
CA TYR A 343 -5.75 -4.82 -12.87
C TYR A 343 -4.67 -3.78 -12.63
N LEU A 344 -4.05 -3.31 -13.70
CA LEU A 344 -2.94 -2.35 -13.67
C LEU A 344 -3.42 -0.97 -14.11
N LEU A 345 -3.22 0.02 -13.26
CA LEU A 345 -3.50 1.41 -13.52
C LEU A 345 -2.24 2.12 -14.07
N PRO A 346 -2.37 3.09 -14.97
CA PRO A 346 -1.23 3.84 -15.47
C PRO A 346 -0.74 4.85 -14.43
N PRO A 347 0.58 4.88 -14.14
CA PRO A 347 1.20 5.95 -13.36
C PRO A 347 1.45 7.19 -14.22
N VAL A 348 1.56 8.37 -13.59
CA VAL A 348 1.74 9.66 -14.28
C VAL A 348 2.90 10.45 -13.66
N VAL A 349 3.84 10.92 -14.48
CA VAL A 349 4.88 11.86 -14.02
C VAL A 349 4.28 13.21 -13.69
N VAL A 350 4.66 13.77 -12.55
CA VAL A 350 4.32 15.13 -12.12
C VAL A 350 5.61 15.89 -11.83
N VAL A 351 5.81 16.98 -12.53
CA VAL A 351 6.85 17.99 -12.29
C VAL A 351 6.22 19.28 -11.80
N LYS A 352 7.02 20.28 -11.46
CA LYS A 352 6.55 21.55 -10.89
C LYS A 352 5.43 22.20 -11.72
N GLU A 353 5.59 22.23 -13.04
CA GLU A 353 4.66 22.81 -13.99
C GLU A 353 3.32 22.06 -14.03
N ASP A 354 3.34 20.79 -13.70
CA ASP A 354 2.20 19.87 -13.73
C ASP A 354 1.33 19.91 -12.47
N VAL A 355 1.89 20.40 -11.34
CA VAL A 355 1.21 20.32 -10.02
C VAL A 355 -0.19 20.88 -10.06
N LYS A 356 -0.36 22.08 -10.67
CA LYS A 356 -1.67 22.72 -10.75
C LYS A 356 -2.65 21.89 -11.57
N THR A 357 -2.27 21.48 -12.78
CA THR A 357 -3.17 20.80 -13.72
C THR A 357 -3.46 19.35 -13.29
N LYS A 358 -2.43 18.63 -12.83
CA LYS A 358 -2.58 17.20 -12.51
C LYS A 358 -3.07 16.95 -11.08
N LEU A 359 -2.64 17.74 -10.10
CA LEU A 359 -2.98 17.47 -8.69
C LEU A 359 -4.07 18.39 -8.15
N VAL A 360 -4.15 19.66 -8.58
CA VAL A 360 -5.17 20.57 -8.05
C VAL A 360 -6.47 20.48 -8.88
N GLU A 361 -6.39 20.59 -10.19
CA GLU A 361 -7.58 20.56 -11.07
C GLU A 361 -8.24 19.17 -11.07
N SER A 362 -7.49 18.08 -10.82
CA SER A 362 -8.05 16.76 -10.60
C SER A 362 -8.76 16.58 -9.26
N GLY A 363 -8.61 17.56 -8.34
CA GLY A 363 -9.15 17.49 -6.97
C GLY A 363 -8.38 16.53 -6.04
N PHE A 364 -7.14 16.14 -6.39
CA PHE A 364 -6.30 15.33 -5.50
C PHE A 364 -5.85 16.17 -4.29
N TYR A 365 -5.43 17.42 -4.54
CA TYR A 365 -5.18 18.43 -3.50
C TYR A 365 -5.97 19.71 -3.76
N THR A 366 -6.29 20.44 -2.70
CA THR A 366 -6.72 21.84 -2.85
C THR A 366 -5.50 22.75 -3.01
N ALA A 367 -5.65 23.86 -3.74
CA ALA A 367 -4.59 24.86 -3.91
C ALA A 367 -4.02 25.32 -2.55
N ASP A 368 -4.91 25.63 -1.58
CA ASP A 368 -4.53 26.07 -0.23
C ASP A 368 -3.62 25.07 0.50
N LYS A 369 -3.87 23.75 0.36
CA LYS A 369 -3.00 22.73 0.96
C LYS A 369 -1.58 22.80 0.43
N LEU A 370 -1.42 23.19 -0.83
CA LEU A 370 -0.12 23.32 -1.49
C LEU A 370 0.52 24.69 -1.33
N GLY A 371 -0.23 25.69 -0.86
CA GLY A 371 0.22 27.08 -0.73
C GLY A 371 0.22 27.83 -2.08
N LEU A 372 -0.69 27.47 -2.98
CA LEU A 372 -0.89 28.04 -4.31
C LEU A 372 -2.05 29.03 -4.31
#